data_f48f6dd9cdca0d9aad30e52bf3c76996
#
_entry.id   f48f6dd9cdca0d9aad30e52bf3c76996
#
_cell.length_a   1.000
_cell.length_b   1.000
_cell.length_c   1.000
_cell.angle_alpha   90.00
_cell.angle_beta   90.00
_cell.angle_gamma   90.00
#
_symmetry.space_group_name_H-M   'P 1'
#
loop_
_entity.id
_entity.type
_entity.pdbx_description
1 polymer ?
#
loop_
_entity_poly.entity_id
_entity_poly.type
_entity_poly.pdbx_seq_one_letter_code
_entity_poly.pdbx_strand_id
1 'polypeptide(L)'
;MVILHNKNATVKIDAGELVGYQVDGHEFIHQKGSPGWSSADTEMFPIIGPVNEAGFRVKTPKGEAVQDQHGHLRQMEYQLTEQTETAAAFVKKYHSGTEVNNSKFPEKSTEEALTWPYDFRFEKTFLLTDSSLEINFKITGEEGMPFMLGYHPAFKLHTESPVILANGKKILLDEVLAVGSRALQISDCTSVTLKDEKEITIETEGFGNFMCWTEVRNMVCIEPISFYPYAVKQTELHQGFEKLKNTAEFKVVLKPGV
;
A
#
# COMPACT_ATOMS: atom_id res chain seq x y z
N MET A 1 -6.50 18.04 -4.95
CA MET A 1 -7.16 16.99 -5.80
C MET A 1 -6.60 17.09 -7.21
N VAL A 2 -5.99 16.02 -7.73
CA VAL A 2 -5.58 15.84 -9.13
C VAL A 2 -6.60 14.92 -9.79
N ILE A 3 -6.96 15.19 -11.04
CA ILE A 3 -7.86 14.36 -11.84
C ILE A 3 -7.15 14.03 -13.14
N LEU A 4 -7.05 12.73 -13.46
CA LEU A 4 -6.54 12.25 -14.73
C LEU A 4 -7.71 11.72 -15.57
N HIS A 5 -7.63 11.93 -16.87
CA HIS A 5 -8.64 11.47 -17.82
C HIS A 5 -7.99 10.79 -19.02
N ASN A 6 -8.55 9.68 -19.44
CA ASN A 6 -8.23 9.04 -20.70
C ASN A 6 -9.47 8.27 -21.21
N LYS A 7 -10.01 8.65 -22.36
CA LYS A 7 -11.22 8.05 -22.95
C LYS A 7 -12.38 7.97 -21.94
N ASN A 8 -12.75 6.74 -21.55
CA ASN A 8 -13.84 6.42 -20.61
C ASN A 8 -13.35 6.23 -19.17
N ALA A 9 -12.05 6.46 -18.90
CA ALA A 9 -11.45 6.29 -17.59
C ALA A 9 -11.19 7.65 -16.90
N THR A 10 -11.43 7.69 -15.61
CA THR A 10 -11.16 8.85 -14.73
C THR A 10 -10.47 8.36 -13.46
N VAL A 11 -9.37 9.00 -13.11
CA VAL A 11 -8.63 8.75 -11.85
C VAL A 11 -8.65 10.00 -10.99
N LYS A 12 -8.96 9.85 -9.72
CA LYS A 12 -8.93 10.94 -8.73
C LYS A 12 -7.86 10.65 -7.69
N ILE A 13 -6.98 11.64 -7.47
CA ILE A 13 -5.87 11.54 -6.53
C ILE A 13 -5.93 12.73 -5.58
N ASP A 14 -6.01 12.48 -4.28
CA ASP A 14 -6.05 13.51 -3.26
C ASP A 14 -4.79 13.42 -2.39
N ALA A 15 -3.94 14.46 -2.47
CA ALA A 15 -2.67 14.52 -1.74
C ALA A 15 -1.79 13.23 -1.90
N GLY A 16 -1.80 12.63 -3.11
CA GLY A 16 -1.05 11.40 -3.41
C GLY A 16 -1.80 10.10 -3.10
N GLU A 17 -2.97 10.14 -2.47
CA GLU A 17 -3.85 9.00 -2.24
C GLU A 17 -4.76 8.78 -3.47
N LEU A 18 -4.85 7.54 -3.95
CA LEU A 18 -5.81 7.13 -4.99
C LEU A 18 -7.20 7.05 -4.38
N VAL A 19 -8.05 8.04 -4.64
CA VAL A 19 -9.39 8.12 -4.05
C VAL A 19 -10.52 7.79 -5.03
N GLY A 20 -10.21 7.47 -6.27
CA GLY A 20 -11.17 7.00 -7.27
C GLY A 20 -10.50 6.52 -8.54
N TYR A 21 -11.00 5.43 -9.08
CA TYR A 21 -10.68 4.93 -10.42
C TYR A 21 -11.94 4.40 -11.07
N GLN A 22 -12.45 5.15 -12.01
CA GLN A 22 -13.68 4.85 -12.73
C GLN A 22 -13.38 4.48 -14.18
N VAL A 23 -14.03 3.44 -14.70
CA VAL A 23 -14.04 3.08 -16.11
C VAL A 23 -15.48 2.81 -16.51
N ASP A 24 -15.98 3.50 -17.55
CA ASP A 24 -17.38 3.46 -17.98
C ASP A 24 -18.37 3.74 -16.84
N GLY A 25 -18.01 4.64 -15.91
CA GLY A 25 -18.83 5.02 -14.77
C GLY A 25 -18.78 4.03 -13.59
N HIS A 26 -18.14 2.87 -13.73
CA HIS A 26 -17.96 1.90 -12.63
C HIS A 26 -16.76 2.29 -11.75
N GLU A 27 -16.98 2.47 -10.43
CA GLU A 27 -15.95 2.85 -9.46
C GLU A 27 -15.30 1.61 -8.84
N PHE A 28 -13.99 1.47 -9.00
CA PHE A 28 -13.23 0.34 -8.45
C PHE A 28 -12.67 0.60 -7.05
N ILE A 29 -12.48 1.86 -6.67
CA ILE A 29 -11.81 2.23 -5.40
C ILE A 29 -12.84 2.48 -4.31
N HIS A 30 -12.55 1.97 -3.11
CA HIS A 30 -13.34 2.24 -1.92
C HIS A 30 -13.41 3.74 -1.65
N GLN A 31 -14.59 4.24 -1.30
CA GLN A 31 -14.84 5.67 -1.09
C GLN A 31 -14.76 6.03 0.40
N LYS A 32 -13.96 7.03 0.74
CA LYS A 32 -13.93 7.61 2.09
C LYS A 32 -15.34 7.99 2.55
N GLY A 33 -15.67 7.66 3.80
CA GLY A 33 -17.00 7.89 4.36
C GLY A 33 -17.99 6.73 4.19
N SER A 34 -17.68 5.73 3.35
CA SER A 34 -18.38 4.45 3.35
C SER A 34 -17.94 3.59 4.56
N PRO A 35 -18.77 2.61 5.00
CA PRO A 35 -18.35 1.68 6.04
C PRO A 35 -17.03 0.97 5.70
N GLY A 36 -16.17 0.77 6.71
CA GLY A 36 -14.86 0.14 6.54
C GLY A 36 -13.70 1.09 6.79
N TRP A 37 -12.68 0.99 5.99
CA TRP A 37 -11.48 1.82 6.16
C TRP A 37 -11.73 3.29 5.82
N SER A 38 -11.16 4.20 6.63
CA SER A 38 -11.32 5.66 6.46
C SER A 38 -10.45 6.27 5.35
N SER A 39 -9.58 5.46 4.72
CA SER A 39 -8.72 5.82 3.59
C SER A 39 -9.04 4.95 2.38
N ALA A 40 -8.49 5.29 1.22
CA ALA A 40 -8.64 4.52 -0.01
C ALA A 40 -7.33 3.82 -0.43
N ASP A 41 -6.17 4.41 -0.15
CA ASP A 41 -4.86 3.76 -0.26
C ASP A 41 -3.84 4.33 0.74
N THR A 42 -2.75 3.62 0.94
CA THR A 42 -1.53 4.12 1.58
C THR A 42 -0.33 3.24 1.24
N GLU A 43 0.87 3.79 1.39
CA GLU A 43 2.11 3.02 1.36
C GLU A 43 2.49 2.57 2.78
N MET A 44 2.99 1.34 2.89
CA MET A 44 3.57 0.78 4.11
C MET A 44 5.10 0.80 3.96
N PHE A 45 5.75 1.82 4.56
CA PHE A 45 7.20 2.04 4.43
C PHE A 45 7.72 2.87 5.63
N PRO A 46 8.93 2.59 6.15
CA PRO A 46 9.92 1.59 5.73
C PRO A 46 9.64 0.19 6.28
N ILE A 47 8.54 0.00 6.98
CA ILE A 47 8.06 -1.30 7.47
C ILE A 47 6.60 -1.52 7.11
N ILE A 48 6.21 -2.79 6.99
CA ILE A 48 4.81 -3.17 6.87
C ILE A 48 4.18 -3.32 8.26
N GLY A 49 4.88 -3.95 9.22
CA GLY A 49 4.45 -4.11 10.61
C GLY A 49 3.24 -5.00 10.79
N PRO A 50 2.76 -5.31 11.99
CA PRO A 50 2.87 -4.53 13.23
C PRO A 50 4.18 -4.71 14.01
N VAL A 51 4.39 -3.84 15.03
CA VAL A 51 5.56 -3.84 15.91
C VAL A 51 5.25 -3.51 17.37
N ASN A 52 3.97 -3.48 17.72
CA ASN A 52 3.51 -3.16 19.10
C ASN A 52 4.01 -4.17 20.15
N GLU A 53 4.10 -5.48 19.82
CA GLU A 53 4.66 -6.50 20.71
C GLU A 53 6.18 -6.40 20.83
N ALA A 54 6.86 -5.69 19.93
CA ALA A 54 8.27 -5.34 20.00
C ALA A 54 8.51 -3.99 20.69
N GLY A 55 7.51 -3.42 21.39
CA GLY A 55 7.59 -2.11 22.02
C GLY A 55 7.81 -0.98 21.03
N PHE A 56 7.28 -1.12 19.80
CA PHE A 56 7.44 -0.15 18.70
C PHE A 56 8.90 0.04 18.26
N ARG A 57 9.75 -0.96 18.48
CA ARG A 57 11.19 -0.93 18.15
C ARG A 57 11.49 -1.88 16.99
N VAL A 58 12.28 -1.37 16.05
CA VAL A 58 12.73 -2.11 14.87
C VAL A 58 14.25 -2.05 14.78
N LYS A 59 14.90 -3.22 14.74
CA LYS A 59 16.34 -3.31 14.61
C LYS A 59 16.81 -2.93 13.23
N THR A 60 17.81 -2.07 13.15
CA THR A 60 18.48 -1.70 11.89
C THR A 60 20.02 -1.77 12.09
N PRO A 61 20.83 -1.79 11.02
CA PRO A 61 22.27 -1.68 11.10
C PRO A 61 22.79 -0.42 11.83
N LYS A 62 22.01 0.66 11.87
CA LYS A 62 22.34 1.92 12.57
C LYS A 62 21.73 2.01 13.98
N GLY A 63 21.21 0.92 14.52
CA GLY A 63 20.56 0.88 15.84
C GLY A 63 19.05 0.66 15.73
N GLU A 64 18.33 0.90 16.81
CA GLU A 64 16.89 0.73 16.84
C GLU A 64 16.17 1.98 16.31
N ALA A 65 15.13 1.77 15.51
CA ALA A 65 14.21 2.79 15.04
C ALA A 65 12.87 2.69 15.76
N VAL A 66 12.20 3.80 15.97
CA VAL A 66 10.83 3.84 16.51
C VAL A 66 9.85 3.83 15.34
N GLN A 67 9.03 2.79 15.25
CA GLN A 67 8.06 2.63 14.17
C GLN A 67 6.72 2.14 14.70
N ASP A 68 5.68 2.32 13.92
CA ASP A 68 4.36 1.73 14.15
C ASP A 68 3.92 0.96 12.90
N GLN A 69 2.83 0.24 12.98
CA GLN A 69 2.24 -0.50 11.87
C GLN A 69 2.11 0.38 10.63
N HIS A 70 2.62 -0.10 9.50
CA HIS A 70 2.69 0.54 8.19
C HIS A 70 3.75 1.65 8.06
N GLY A 71 4.64 1.79 9.07
CA GLY A 71 5.73 2.75 9.02
C GLY A 71 5.29 4.21 9.12
N HIS A 72 6.26 5.12 9.09
CA HIS A 72 6.01 6.55 9.23
C HIS A 72 5.72 7.27 7.90
N LEU A 73 6.00 6.65 6.74
CA LEU A 73 5.76 7.30 5.45
C LEU A 73 4.30 7.75 5.29
N ARG A 74 3.35 6.96 5.78
CA ARG A 74 1.91 7.29 5.74
C ARG A 74 1.53 8.56 6.49
N GLN A 75 2.36 9.01 7.43
CA GLN A 75 2.15 10.23 8.22
C GLN A 75 2.73 11.49 7.55
N MET A 76 3.55 11.29 6.50
CA MET A 76 4.20 12.38 5.78
C MET A 76 3.31 12.87 4.63
N GLU A 77 3.44 14.18 4.32
CA GLU A 77 2.70 14.79 3.21
C GLU A 77 3.43 14.62 1.87
N TYR A 78 2.68 14.36 0.82
CA TYR A 78 3.17 14.36 -0.55
C TYR A 78 3.25 15.78 -1.12
N GLN A 79 4.32 16.04 -1.86
CA GLN A 79 4.44 17.19 -2.73
C GLN A 79 4.15 16.75 -4.17
N LEU A 80 3.18 17.38 -4.84
CA LEU A 80 2.94 17.20 -6.28
C LEU A 80 4.11 17.82 -7.04
N THR A 81 4.76 17.07 -7.91
CA THR A 81 5.91 17.52 -8.71
C THR A 81 5.61 17.64 -10.19
N GLU A 82 4.71 16.80 -10.71
CA GLU A 82 4.34 16.80 -12.12
C GLU A 82 2.85 16.44 -12.25
N GLN A 83 2.19 17.04 -13.25
CA GLN A 83 0.82 16.73 -13.63
C GLN A 83 0.61 16.99 -15.12
N THR A 84 0.00 16.02 -15.79
CA THR A 84 -0.55 16.11 -17.13
C THR A 84 -2.01 15.66 -17.12
N GLU A 85 -2.63 15.53 -18.29
CA GLU A 85 -3.99 14.98 -18.40
C GLU A 85 -4.07 13.51 -17.98
N THR A 86 -2.99 12.73 -18.19
CA THR A 86 -2.95 11.27 -17.96
C THR A 86 -1.93 10.83 -16.93
N ALA A 87 -1.14 11.73 -16.37
CA ALA A 87 -0.09 11.37 -15.41
C ALA A 87 0.03 12.37 -14.27
N ALA A 88 0.47 11.89 -13.11
CA ALA A 88 0.84 12.72 -11.96
C ALA A 88 1.98 12.08 -11.18
N ALA A 89 2.87 12.93 -10.62
CA ALA A 89 3.99 12.48 -9.78
C ALA A 89 3.99 13.21 -8.44
N PHE A 90 4.24 12.44 -7.38
CA PHE A 90 4.26 12.90 -5.99
C PHE A 90 5.53 12.45 -5.30
N VAL A 91 6.03 13.24 -4.36
CA VAL A 91 7.28 12.99 -3.66
C VAL A 91 7.16 13.24 -2.17
N LYS A 92 7.73 12.35 -1.38
CA LYS A 92 8.06 12.55 0.04
C LYS A 92 9.57 12.51 0.22
N LYS A 93 10.12 13.36 1.08
CA LYS A 93 11.54 13.36 1.44
C LYS A 93 11.67 13.28 2.95
N TYR A 94 12.53 12.40 3.41
CA TYR A 94 12.80 12.20 4.82
C TYR A 94 14.28 12.35 5.10
N HIS A 95 14.60 13.07 6.16
CA HIS A 95 15.98 13.23 6.69
C HIS A 95 16.13 12.37 7.93
N SER A 96 17.22 11.63 7.99
CA SER A 96 17.57 10.72 9.07
C SER A 96 17.33 11.34 10.45
N GLY A 97 16.63 10.62 11.30
CA GLY A 97 16.33 11.04 12.67
C GLY A 97 15.25 12.11 12.82
N THR A 98 14.64 12.58 11.74
CA THR A 98 13.51 13.51 11.85
C THR A 98 12.33 12.81 12.54
N GLU A 99 11.76 13.45 13.53
CA GLU A 99 10.55 13.00 14.21
C GLU A 99 9.32 13.23 13.35
N VAL A 100 8.52 12.19 13.14
CA VAL A 100 7.25 12.24 12.43
C VAL A 100 6.14 11.89 13.42
N ASN A 101 5.16 12.77 13.60
CA ASN A 101 4.06 12.55 14.51
C ASN A 101 3.31 11.26 14.20
N ASN A 102 3.04 10.47 15.23
CA ASN A 102 2.27 9.24 15.12
C ASN A 102 0.78 9.53 15.36
N SER A 103 -0.04 9.48 14.33
CA SER A 103 -1.49 9.73 14.44
C SER A 103 -2.24 8.72 15.30
N LYS A 104 -1.59 7.62 15.71
CA LYS A 104 -2.17 6.62 16.62
C LYS A 104 -1.95 6.93 18.10
N PHE A 105 -1.04 7.87 18.42
CA PHE A 105 -0.79 8.31 19.81
C PHE A 105 -1.92 9.24 20.31
N PRO A 106 -2.34 9.13 21.57
CA PRO A 106 -2.00 8.08 22.56
C PRO A 106 -2.95 6.85 22.51
N GLU A 107 -3.99 6.86 21.67
CA GLU A 107 -5.11 5.90 21.77
C GLU A 107 -4.73 4.46 21.38
N LYS A 108 -3.85 4.30 20.39
CA LYS A 108 -3.47 3.01 19.80
C LYS A 108 -1.95 2.77 19.76
N SER A 109 -1.18 3.71 20.27
CA SER A 109 0.29 3.65 20.34
C SER A 109 0.80 4.34 21.58
N THR A 110 1.91 3.88 22.14
CA THR A 110 2.62 4.55 23.23
C THR A 110 3.65 5.55 22.73
N GLU A 111 3.96 5.52 21.42
CA GLU A 111 4.98 6.37 20.80
C GLU A 111 4.33 7.58 20.12
N GLU A 112 4.70 8.78 20.60
CA GLU A 112 4.21 10.05 20.07
C GLU A 112 4.84 10.37 18.70
N ALA A 113 6.11 9.99 18.50
CA ALA A 113 6.86 10.25 17.30
C ALA A 113 7.53 8.98 16.75
N LEU A 114 7.62 8.88 15.43
CA LEU A 114 8.29 7.82 14.70
C LEU A 114 9.57 8.35 14.07
N THR A 115 10.62 7.52 14.02
CA THR A 115 11.93 7.89 13.47
C THR A 115 12.54 6.77 12.65
N TRP A 116 13.38 7.14 11.65
CA TRP A 116 14.17 6.21 10.86
C TRP A 116 15.61 6.74 10.73
N PRO A 117 16.65 5.90 10.87
CA PRO A 117 18.03 6.40 10.89
C PRO A 117 18.69 6.53 9.50
N TYR A 118 17.90 6.73 8.45
CA TYR A 118 18.38 6.84 7.07
C TYR A 118 17.64 7.94 6.32
N ASP A 119 18.36 8.67 5.48
CA ASP A 119 17.77 9.57 4.49
C ASP A 119 17.12 8.78 3.37
N PHE A 120 15.96 9.23 2.90
CA PHE A 120 15.34 8.70 1.70
C PHE A 120 14.46 9.72 0.97
N ARG A 121 14.25 9.46 -0.31
CA ARG A 121 13.25 10.07 -1.17
C ARG A 121 12.34 8.96 -1.68
N PHE A 122 11.04 9.14 -1.52
CA PHE A 122 10.00 8.23 -1.98
C PHE A 122 9.16 8.93 -3.03
N GLU A 123 9.09 8.36 -4.22
CA GLU A 123 8.31 8.88 -5.35
C GLU A 123 7.17 7.93 -5.67
N LYS A 124 5.97 8.47 -5.86
CA LYS A 124 4.78 7.76 -6.33
C LYS A 124 4.29 8.43 -7.60
N THR A 125 4.20 7.68 -8.70
CA THR A 125 3.71 8.19 -9.98
C THR A 125 2.49 7.41 -10.43
N PHE A 126 1.56 8.12 -11.06
CA PHE A 126 0.37 7.55 -11.68
C PHE A 126 0.43 7.81 -13.18
N LEU A 127 0.15 6.78 -13.97
CA LEU A 127 0.03 6.87 -15.42
C LEU A 127 -1.25 6.16 -15.86
N LEU A 128 -2.22 6.91 -16.33
CA LEU A 128 -3.45 6.40 -16.90
C LEU A 128 -3.26 6.12 -18.39
N THR A 129 -3.24 4.83 -18.75
CA THR A 129 -3.14 4.37 -20.13
C THR A 129 -4.52 4.13 -20.75
N ASP A 130 -4.58 3.64 -21.98
CA ASP A 130 -5.83 3.29 -22.66
C ASP A 130 -6.59 2.14 -21.99
N SER A 131 -5.91 1.29 -21.22
CA SER A 131 -6.49 0.05 -20.66
C SER A 131 -6.17 -0.20 -19.19
N SER A 132 -5.38 0.66 -18.54
CA SER A 132 -4.93 0.44 -17.18
C SER A 132 -4.54 1.73 -16.46
N LEU A 133 -4.46 1.65 -15.13
CA LEU A 133 -3.76 2.61 -14.31
C LEU A 133 -2.48 1.97 -13.78
N GLU A 134 -1.34 2.56 -14.12
CA GLU A 134 -0.02 2.18 -13.61
C GLU A 134 0.35 3.07 -12.42
N ILE A 135 0.79 2.46 -11.33
CA ILE A 135 1.28 3.14 -10.13
C ILE A 135 2.70 2.66 -9.89
N ASN A 136 3.68 3.57 -10.01
CA ASN A 136 5.07 3.23 -9.81
C ASN A 136 5.57 3.88 -8.52
N PHE A 137 6.39 3.14 -7.79
CA PHE A 137 7.06 3.58 -6.57
C PHE A 137 8.57 3.51 -6.80
N LYS A 138 9.25 4.62 -6.52
CA LYS A 138 10.71 4.71 -6.58
C LYS A 138 11.25 5.18 -5.25
N ILE A 139 12.14 4.38 -4.67
CA ILE A 139 12.83 4.68 -3.43
C ILE A 139 14.28 4.98 -3.77
N THR A 140 14.77 6.15 -3.37
CA THR A 140 16.18 6.53 -3.47
C THR A 140 16.65 6.92 -2.07
N GLY A 141 17.81 6.47 -1.66
CA GLY A 141 18.33 6.75 -0.32
C GLY A 141 19.74 6.20 -0.12
N GLU A 142 20.15 6.10 1.13
CA GLU A 142 21.49 5.60 1.49
C GLU A 142 21.66 4.12 1.08
N GLU A 143 22.82 3.79 0.53
CA GLU A 143 23.16 2.41 0.21
C GLU A 143 23.15 1.53 1.47
N GLY A 144 22.52 0.37 1.36
CA GLY A 144 22.35 -0.56 2.48
C GLY A 144 21.20 -0.20 3.43
N MET A 145 20.43 0.87 3.19
CA MET A 145 19.23 1.18 3.96
C MET A 145 18.29 -0.03 3.96
N PRO A 146 17.92 -0.58 5.13
CA PRO A 146 16.94 -1.65 5.19
C PRO A 146 15.54 -1.09 4.97
N PHE A 147 14.68 -1.84 4.31
CA PHE A 147 13.28 -1.45 4.13
C PHE A 147 12.38 -2.63 3.78
N MET A 148 11.09 -2.45 3.96
CA MET A 148 10.00 -3.19 3.35
C MET A 148 9.13 -2.20 2.59
N LEU A 149 8.49 -2.65 1.53
CA LEU A 149 7.44 -1.88 0.86
C LEU A 149 6.17 -2.72 0.77
N GLY A 150 5.06 -2.10 1.15
CA GLY A 150 3.72 -2.56 0.84
C GLY A 150 2.88 -1.41 0.28
N TYR A 151 1.94 -1.74 -0.56
CA TYR A 151 0.93 -0.81 -1.06
C TYR A 151 -0.45 -1.33 -0.66
N HIS A 152 -1.26 -0.49 -0.06
CA HIS A 152 -2.51 -0.86 0.61
C HIS A 152 -3.71 -0.17 -0.07
N PRO A 153 -4.10 -0.55 -1.30
CA PRO A 153 -5.29 -0.03 -1.95
C PRO A 153 -6.53 -0.77 -1.45
N ALA A 154 -7.63 -0.04 -1.31
CA ALA A 154 -8.94 -0.58 -0.94
C ALA A 154 -9.86 -0.58 -2.17
N PHE A 155 -10.39 -1.74 -2.53
CA PHE A 155 -11.32 -1.91 -3.64
C PHE A 155 -12.75 -1.89 -3.12
N LYS A 156 -13.63 -1.16 -3.81
CA LYS A 156 -15.06 -1.15 -3.55
C LYS A 156 -15.67 -2.46 -4.03
N LEU A 157 -16.56 -3.02 -3.21
CA LEU A 157 -17.37 -4.19 -3.55
C LEU A 157 -18.81 -3.76 -3.86
N HIS A 158 -19.36 -4.29 -4.94
CA HIS A 158 -20.68 -3.97 -5.46
C HIS A 158 -21.67 -5.11 -5.28
N THR A 159 -21.17 -6.34 -5.03
CA THR A 159 -22.00 -7.54 -4.82
C THR A 159 -21.69 -8.21 -3.47
N GLU A 160 -22.57 -9.12 -3.04
CA GLU A 160 -22.42 -9.86 -1.78
C GLU A 160 -21.44 -11.04 -1.88
N SER A 161 -21.03 -11.43 -3.09
CA SER A 161 -20.24 -12.64 -3.32
C SER A 161 -19.03 -12.42 -4.24
N PRO A 162 -18.19 -11.41 -3.96
CA PRO A 162 -16.98 -11.19 -4.74
C PRO A 162 -16.00 -12.36 -4.54
N VAL A 163 -15.11 -12.54 -5.51
CA VAL A 163 -14.14 -13.62 -5.52
C VAL A 163 -12.76 -13.05 -5.86
N ILE A 164 -11.76 -13.47 -5.12
CA ILE A 164 -10.36 -13.17 -5.40
C ILE A 164 -9.74 -14.41 -6.06
N LEU A 165 -9.12 -14.24 -7.23
CA LEU A 165 -8.38 -15.29 -7.91
C LEU A 165 -6.89 -15.01 -7.79
N ALA A 166 -6.13 -15.95 -7.27
CA ALA A 166 -4.68 -15.86 -7.10
C ALA A 166 -4.02 -17.23 -7.18
N ASN A 167 -2.91 -17.36 -7.91
CA ASN A 167 -2.17 -18.62 -8.05
C ASN A 167 -3.06 -19.81 -8.45
N GLY A 168 -4.06 -19.60 -9.32
CA GLY A 168 -5.02 -20.63 -9.73
C GLY A 168 -6.04 -21.03 -8.65
N LYS A 169 -6.07 -20.36 -7.51
CA LYS A 169 -7.01 -20.59 -6.41
C LYS A 169 -8.10 -19.53 -6.40
N LYS A 170 -9.28 -19.95 -5.94
CA LYS A 170 -10.41 -19.08 -5.64
C LYS A 170 -10.43 -18.83 -4.12
N ILE A 171 -10.41 -17.58 -3.71
CA ILE A 171 -10.51 -17.12 -2.33
C ILE A 171 -11.83 -16.37 -2.20
N LEU A 172 -12.66 -16.75 -1.22
CA LEU A 172 -13.93 -16.10 -0.94
C LEU A 172 -13.73 -14.94 0.05
N LEU A 173 -14.60 -13.94 0.00
CA LEU A 173 -14.56 -12.83 0.95
C LEU A 173 -14.66 -13.31 2.41
N ASP A 174 -15.45 -14.36 2.67
CA ASP A 174 -15.59 -14.96 4.01
C ASP A 174 -14.27 -15.54 4.53
N GLU A 175 -13.38 -16.02 3.65
CA GLU A 175 -12.05 -16.52 4.05
C GLU A 175 -11.16 -15.33 4.48
N VAL A 176 -11.24 -14.19 3.79
CA VAL A 176 -10.54 -12.97 4.18
C VAL A 176 -11.06 -12.43 5.50
N LEU A 177 -12.38 -12.34 5.67
CA LEU A 177 -13.02 -11.91 6.91
C LEU A 177 -12.64 -12.80 8.10
N ALA A 178 -12.54 -14.11 7.90
CA ALA A 178 -12.21 -15.07 8.95
C ALA A 178 -10.77 -14.92 9.49
N VAL A 179 -9.84 -14.42 8.69
CA VAL A 179 -8.46 -14.16 9.14
C VAL A 179 -8.38 -12.93 10.05
N GLY A 180 -9.27 -11.97 9.87
CA GLY A 180 -9.34 -10.76 10.68
C GLY A 180 -8.14 -9.83 10.47
N SER A 181 -7.66 -9.22 11.55
CA SER A 181 -6.63 -8.15 11.52
C SER A 181 -5.27 -8.55 10.97
N ARG A 182 -4.98 -9.86 10.86
CA ARG A 182 -3.70 -10.35 10.33
C ARG A 182 -3.60 -10.33 8.81
N ALA A 183 -4.69 -10.10 8.12
CA ALA A 183 -4.79 -10.22 6.67
C ALA A 183 -4.43 -11.64 6.13
N LEU A 184 -5.09 -12.06 5.07
CA LEU A 184 -4.88 -13.35 4.42
C LEU A 184 -3.64 -13.28 3.52
N GLN A 185 -2.65 -14.13 3.72
CA GLN A 185 -1.42 -14.18 2.93
C GLN A 185 -1.64 -14.87 1.58
N ILE A 186 -1.06 -14.28 0.52
CA ILE A 186 -0.92 -14.90 -0.81
C ILE A 186 0.56 -14.80 -1.19
N SER A 187 1.30 -15.90 -1.01
CA SER A 187 2.74 -15.97 -1.27
C SER A 187 3.06 -16.24 -2.73
N ASP A 188 4.25 -15.81 -3.19
CA ASP A 188 4.80 -16.09 -4.51
C ASP A 188 3.80 -15.74 -5.63
N CYS A 189 3.24 -14.54 -5.55
CA CYS A 189 2.17 -14.09 -6.42
C CYS A 189 2.47 -12.69 -6.95
N THR A 190 2.34 -12.52 -8.26
CA THR A 190 2.54 -11.22 -8.95
C THR A 190 1.27 -10.74 -9.64
N SER A 191 0.17 -11.49 -9.56
CA SER A 191 -1.10 -11.12 -10.17
C SER A 191 -2.27 -11.67 -9.39
N VAL A 192 -3.21 -10.79 -9.04
CA VAL A 192 -4.47 -11.12 -8.35
C VAL A 192 -5.62 -10.49 -9.13
N THR A 193 -6.70 -11.24 -9.34
CA THR A 193 -7.92 -10.73 -9.96
C THR A 193 -9.06 -10.71 -8.96
N LEU A 194 -9.65 -9.55 -8.76
CA LEU A 194 -10.92 -9.39 -8.05
C LEU A 194 -12.07 -9.48 -9.05
N LYS A 195 -12.93 -10.48 -8.86
CA LYS A 195 -14.19 -10.65 -9.61
C LYS A 195 -15.36 -10.25 -8.73
N ASP A 196 -16.03 -9.21 -9.13
CA ASP A 196 -17.23 -8.69 -8.50
C ASP A 196 -18.25 -8.34 -9.61
N GLU A 197 -19.02 -7.28 -9.54
CA GLU A 197 -19.89 -6.80 -10.64
C GLU A 197 -19.09 -6.55 -11.93
N LYS A 198 -17.91 -5.94 -11.77
CA LYS A 198 -16.85 -5.86 -12.77
C LYS A 198 -15.59 -6.54 -12.26
N GLU A 199 -14.73 -6.90 -13.18
CA GLU A 199 -13.45 -7.54 -12.86
C GLU A 199 -12.33 -6.51 -12.88
N ILE A 200 -11.36 -6.64 -11.95
CA ILE A 200 -10.12 -5.88 -11.99
C ILE A 200 -8.94 -6.80 -11.65
N THR A 201 -7.91 -6.78 -12.48
CA THR A 201 -6.66 -7.51 -12.24
C THR A 201 -5.59 -6.54 -11.72
N ILE A 202 -4.92 -6.92 -10.64
CA ILE A 202 -3.82 -6.23 -10.01
C ILE A 202 -2.55 -7.01 -10.35
N GLU A 203 -1.71 -6.47 -11.23
CA GLU A 203 -0.39 -7.03 -11.54
C GLU A 203 0.70 -6.23 -10.86
N THR A 204 1.81 -6.89 -10.47
CA THR A 204 2.89 -6.23 -9.73
C THR A 204 4.27 -6.63 -10.23
N GLU A 205 5.21 -5.69 -10.08
CA GLU A 205 6.65 -5.93 -10.22
C GLU A 205 7.36 -5.47 -8.94
N GLY A 206 8.33 -6.25 -8.47
CA GLY A 206 9.13 -5.98 -7.29
C GLY A 206 8.58 -6.53 -5.97
N PHE A 207 7.26 -6.65 -5.79
CA PHE A 207 6.66 -7.04 -4.51
C PHE A 207 6.74 -8.55 -4.21
N GLY A 208 6.35 -9.41 -5.12
CA GLY A 208 6.42 -10.87 -4.99
C GLY A 208 5.34 -11.54 -4.15
N ASN A 209 4.58 -10.82 -3.34
CA ASN A 209 3.52 -11.36 -2.49
C ASN A 209 2.34 -10.39 -2.43
N PHE A 210 1.18 -10.91 -1.93
CA PHE A 210 0.04 -10.10 -1.54
C PHE A 210 -0.45 -10.49 -0.15
N MET A 211 -1.18 -9.58 0.48
CA MET A 211 -2.09 -9.91 1.56
C MET A 211 -3.46 -9.29 1.28
N CYS A 212 -4.53 -9.92 1.80
CA CYS A 212 -5.90 -9.44 1.64
C CYS A 212 -6.51 -9.19 3.01
N TRP A 213 -7.12 -8.00 3.17
CA TRP A 213 -7.73 -7.59 4.42
C TRP A 213 -9.10 -6.94 4.19
N THR A 214 -10.04 -7.28 5.05
CA THR A 214 -11.27 -6.52 5.26
C THR A 214 -11.91 -6.88 6.61
N GLU A 215 -12.68 -5.95 7.16
CA GLU A 215 -13.54 -6.16 8.34
C GLU A 215 -15.03 -5.95 7.99
N VAL A 216 -15.32 -5.61 6.72
CA VAL A 216 -16.66 -5.28 6.23
C VAL A 216 -16.89 -5.91 4.85
N ARG A 217 -18.15 -5.94 4.39
CA ARG A 217 -18.51 -6.61 3.14
C ARG A 217 -18.53 -5.71 1.91
N ASN A 218 -18.39 -4.40 2.09
CA ASN A 218 -18.48 -3.42 0.99
C ASN A 218 -17.12 -2.99 0.44
N MET A 219 -16.01 -3.54 0.96
CA MET A 219 -14.65 -3.30 0.45
C MET A 219 -13.72 -4.47 0.76
N VAL A 220 -12.63 -4.55 0.02
CA VAL A 220 -11.49 -5.42 0.32
C VAL A 220 -10.19 -4.72 -0.05
N CYS A 221 -9.19 -4.79 0.83
CA CYS A 221 -7.82 -4.41 0.49
C CYS A 221 -7.10 -5.61 -0.12
N ILE A 222 -6.48 -5.42 -1.29
CA ILE A 222 -5.62 -6.40 -1.96
C ILE A 222 -4.25 -5.74 -2.06
N GLU A 223 -3.35 -6.13 -1.19
CA GLU A 223 -2.16 -5.39 -0.83
C GLU A 223 -0.90 -6.08 -1.37
N PRO A 224 -0.26 -5.55 -2.43
CA PRO A 224 1.08 -5.98 -2.81
C PRO A 224 2.07 -5.70 -1.68
N ILE A 225 2.91 -6.68 -1.34
CA ILE A 225 3.89 -6.58 -0.25
C ILE A 225 5.21 -7.25 -0.64
N SER A 226 6.33 -6.67 -0.23
CA SER A 226 7.66 -7.28 -0.37
C SER A 226 7.90 -8.39 0.65
N PHE A 227 7.25 -8.31 1.81
CA PHE A 227 7.35 -9.30 2.88
C PHE A 227 6.05 -9.42 3.66
N TYR A 228 5.61 -10.65 3.98
CA TYR A 228 4.46 -10.86 4.85
C TYR A 228 4.87 -10.73 6.32
N PRO A 229 4.41 -9.69 7.04
CA PRO A 229 4.99 -9.32 8.33
C PRO A 229 4.71 -10.33 9.45
N TYR A 230 3.68 -11.16 9.30
CA TYR A 230 3.33 -12.20 10.28
C TYR A 230 4.08 -13.53 10.06
N ALA A 231 5.01 -13.61 9.10
CA ALA A 231 5.88 -14.78 8.90
C ALA A 231 6.92 -14.92 10.02
N VAL A 232 7.20 -13.85 10.76
CA VAL A 232 8.16 -13.79 11.86
C VAL A 232 7.53 -13.15 13.08
N LYS A 233 8.19 -13.28 14.25
CA LYS A 233 7.81 -12.51 15.44
C LYS A 233 8.08 -11.02 15.20
N GLN A 234 7.30 -10.14 15.81
CA GLN A 234 7.47 -8.69 15.65
C GLN A 234 8.87 -8.20 16.06
N THR A 235 9.50 -8.81 17.09
CA THR A 235 10.89 -8.55 17.49
C THR A 235 11.92 -8.92 16.42
N GLU A 236 11.55 -9.74 15.45
CA GLU A 236 12.39 -10.25 14.37
C GLU A 236 11.96 -9.72 12.99
N LEU A 237 11.10 -8.69 12.94
CA LEU A 237 10.59 -8.12 11.70
C LEU A 237 11.72 -7.71 10.74
N HIS A 238 12.87 -7.31 11.27
CA HIS A 238 14.07 -6.97 10.50
C HIS A 238 14.58 -8.09 9.58
N GLN A 239 14.19 -9.34 9.79
CA GLN A 239 14.56 -10.46 8.91
C GLN A 239 13.90 -10.37 7.52
N GLY A 240 12.80 -9.63 7.39
CA GLY A 240 12.12 -9.40 6.13
C GLY A 240 12.59 -8.17 5.36
N PHE A 241 13.64 -7.48 5.83
CA PHE A 241 14.14 -6.31 5.12
C PHE A 241 14.88 -6.65 3.84
N GLU A 242 14.56 -5.92 2.80
CA GLU A 242 15.44 -5.71 1.65
C GLU A 242 16.50 -4.66 1.99
N LYS A 243 17.57 -4.61 1.20
CA LYS A 243 18.62 -3.60 1.31
C LYS A 243 18.66 -2.74 0.06
N LEU A 244 18.51 -1.45 0.24
CA LEU A 244 18.59 -0.50 -0.86
C LEU A 244 20.01 -0.50 -1.47
N LYS A 245 20.10 -0.61 -2.80
CA LYS A 245 21.39 -0.53 -3.54
C LYS A 245 21.66 0.88 -4.04
N ASN A 246 20.94 1.82 -4.04
CA ASN A 246 20.88 3.23 -4.40
C ASN A 246 19.43 3.57 -4.75
N THR A 247 18.78 2.71 -5.53
CA THR A 247 17.39 2.87 -5.97
C THR A 247 16.70 1.52 -5.93
N ALA A 248 15.44 1.51 -5.53
CA ALA A 248 14.53 0.38 -5.67
C ALA A 248 13.26 0.87 -6.38
N GLU A 249 12.73 0.06 -7.30
CA GLU A 249 11.56 0.38 -8.09
C GLU A 249 10.53 -0.75 -7.98
N PHE A 250 9.27 -0.36 -7.80
CA PHE A 250 8.13 -1.24 -7.68
C PHE A 250 6.99 -0.72 -8.56
N LYS A 251 6.18 -1.62 -9.06
CA LYS A 251 5.07 -1.26 -9.95
C LYS A 251 3.81 -2.03 -9.59
N VAL A 252 2.69 -1.34 -9.67
CA VAL A 252 1.34 -1.91 -9.60
C VAL A 252 0.58 -1.48 -10.85
N VAL A 253 -0.07 -2.41 -11.53
CA VAL A 253 -0.92 -2.14 -12.68
C VAL A 253 -2.33 -2.61 -12.38
N LEU A 254 -3.26 -1.67 -12.36
CA LEU A 254 -4.70 -1.94 -12.20
C LEU A 254 -5.33 -2.05 -13.59
N LYS A 255 -5.79 -3.25 -13.96
CA LYS A 255 -6.39 -3.57 -15.27
C LYS A 255 -7.85 -3.94 -15.09
N PRO A 256 -8.80 -3.02 -15.33
CA PRO A 256 -10.22 -3.36 -15.40
C PRO A 256 -10.48 -4.40 -16.50
N GLY A 257 -11.30 -5.41 -16.21
CA GLY A 257 -11.79 -6.34 -17.21
C GLY A 257 -12.76 -5.64 -18.17
N VAL A 258 -12.71 -6.01 -19.43
CA VAL A 258 -13.59 -5.48 -20.50
C VAL A 258 -14.97 -6.10 -20.40
#